data_5b13a3c44c57ea4adde0204d43d84f0c
#
_entry.id   5b13a3c44c57ea4adde0204d43d84f0c
#
_cell.length_a   1.000
_cell.length_b   1.000
_cell.length_c   1.000
_cell.angle_alpha   90.00
_cell.angle_beta   90.00
_cell.angle_gamma   90.00
#
_symmetry.space_group_name_H-M   'P 1'
#
loop_
_entity.id
_entity.type
_entity.pdbx_description
1 polymer ?
#
loop_
_entity_poly.entity_id
_entity_poly.type
_entity_poly.pdbx_seq_one_letter_code
_entity_poly.pdbx_strand_id
1 'polypeptide(L)'
;MSWLTRLFQKGPKTQNFAPSMNGFAPIYSQFGTNIYASDVVQQAVKCIVDEMKKLNPTHVRYINNDPVPIKGNVQDILSNPNQLMTTSEFLEKTIWMLLLNYNAFIIPTYYTWVDDKTGAERRYYDALYPINPT
;
A
#
# COMPACT_ATOMS: atom_id res chain seq x y z
N MET A 1 -50.66 7.90 28.54
CA MET A 1 -49.68 8.47 27.58
C MET A 1 -50.37 8.69 26.26
N SER A 2 -50.39 9.92 25.79
CA SER A 2 -51.17 10.34 24.61
C SER A 2 -50.57 9.71 23.33
N TRP A 3 -51.46 9.20 22.46
CA TRP A 3 -51.07 8.64 21.14
C TRP A 3 -50.34 9.65 20.26
N LEU A 4 -50.54 10.93 20.52
CA LEU A 4 -49.83 12.03 19.81
C LEU A 4 -48.32 12.06 20.05
N THR A 5 -47.80 11.56 21.16
CA THR A 5 -46.37 11.50 21.43
C THR A 5 -45.64 10.45 20.57
N ARG A 6 -46.36 9.45 20.03
CA ARG A 6 -45.80 8.45 19.15
C ARG A 6 -45.62 8.95 17.69
N LEU A 7 -46.43 9.95 17.29
CA LEU A 7 -46.34 10.56 15.96
C LEU A 7 -45.10 11.44 15.78
N PHE A 8 -44.52 11.91 16.88
CA PHE A 8 -43.31 12.75 16.87
C PHE A 8 -42.08 12.06 17.40
N GLN A 9 -42.10 10.73 17.53
CA GLN A 9 -40.85 10.01 17.74
C GLN A 9 -40.02 10.17 16.49
N LYS A 10 -38.91 10.93 16.62
CA LYS A 10 -37.88 11.03 15.60
C LYS A 10 -37.50 9.62 15.18
N GLY A 11 -37.69 9.32 13.91
CA GLY A 11 -37.17 8.13 13.30
C GLY A 11 -35.64 7.99 13.58
N PRO A 12 -35.07 6.84 13.37
CA PRO A 12 -33.65 6.62 13.62
C PRO A 12 -32.88 7.76 12.98
N LYS A 13 -31.97 8.38 13.76
CA LYS A 13 -31.10 9.43 13.25
C LYS A 13 -30.37 8.85 12.05
N THR A 14 -30.77 9.25 10.85
CA THR A 14 -29.97 9.04 9.67
C THR A 14 -28.61 9.65 9.97
N GLN A 15 -27.59 8.83 9.97
CA GLN A 15 -26.23 9.34 10.06
C GLN A 15 -26.03 10.23 8.84
N ASN A 16 -25.90 11.53 9.08
CA ASN A 16 -25.54 12.47 8.03
C ASN A 16 -24.07 12.21 7.69
N PHE A 17 -23.86 11.34 6.73
CA PHE A 17 -22.55 11.24 6.09
C PHE A 17 -22.27 12.57 5.40
N ALA A 18 -21.11 13.15 5.69
CA ALA A 18 -20.66 14.33 4.98
C ALA A 18 -20.69 14.01 3.48
N PRO A 19 -21.36 14.82 2.65
CA PRO A 19 -21.35 14.56 1.22
C PRO A 19 -19.91 14.56 0.71
N SER A 20 -19.54 13.56 -0.08
CA SER A 20 -18.27 13.60 -0.79
C SER A 20 -18.24 14.87 -1.65
N MET A 21 -17.06 15.35 -2.01
CA MET A 21 -16.89 16.59 -2.80
C MET A 21 -17.76 16.63 -4.07
N ASN A 22 -18.30 15.50 -4.54
CA ASN A 22 -19.16 15.37 -5.70
C ASN A 22 -20.62 15.03 -5.35
N GLY A 23 -21.05 15.15 -4.09
CA GLY A 23 -22.42 14.87 -3.67
C GLY A 23 -22.80 13.38 -3.61
N PHE A 24 -21.90 12.47 -3.88
CA PHE A 24 -22.11 11.04 -3.73
C PHE A 24 -21.72 10.55 -2.35
N ALA A 25 -22.54 9.69 -1.75
CA ALA A 25 -22.18 9.03 -0.50
C ALA A 25 -20.91 8.19 -0.71
N PRO A 26 -19.96 8.20 0.26
CA PRO A 26 -18.77 7.37 0.14
C PRO A 26 -19.16 5.91 -0.03
N ILE A 27 -18.56 5.24 -0.99
CA ILE A 27 -18.86 3.82 -1.31
C ILE A 27 -18.69 2.90 -0.09
N TYR A 28 -17.83 3.25 0.85
CA TYR A 28 -17.58 2.46 2.09
C TYR A 28 -18.82 2.33 2.98
N SER A 29 -19.78 3.25 2.89
CA SER A 29 -21.02 3.19 3.69
C SER A 29 -21.96 2.07 3.25
N GLN A 30 -21.81 1.57 2.04
CA GLN A 30 -22.62 0.48 1.48
C GLN A 30 -22.06 -0.92 1.75
N PHE A 31 -20.76 -1.03 2.03
CA PHE A 31 -20.08 -2.31 2.19
C PHE A 31 -19.96 -2.78 3.64
N GLY A 32 -20.44 -2.00 4.61
CA GLY A 32 -20.34 -2.34 6.03
C GLY A 32 -18.87 -2.39 6.51
N THR A 33 -18.65 -3.12 7.60
CA THR A 33 -17.35 -3.20 8.27
C THR A 33 -16.35 -4.15 7.58
N ASN A 34 -16.79 -4.96 6.63
CA ASN A 34 -15.92 -5.96 6.00
C ASN A 34 -15.80 -5.73 4.49
N ILE A 35 -15.00 -4.74 4.12
CA ILE A 35 -14.63 -4.45 2.72
C ILE A 35 -13.98 -5.66 2.04
N TYR A 36 -13.24 -6.47 2.80
CA TYR A 36 -12.55 -7.66 2.30
C TYR A 36 -13.49 -8.74 1.77
N ALA A 37 -14.75 -8.76 2.22
CA ALA A 37 -15.75 -9.73 1.78
C ALA A 37 -16.49 -9.32 0.51
N SER A 38 -16.26 -8.11 -0.02
CA SER A 38 -16.90 -7.63 -1.23
C SER A 38 -16.17 -8.10 -2.49
N ASP A 39 -16.76 -8.97 -3.27
CA ASP A 39 -16.23 -9.45 -4.55
C ASP A 39 -15.90 -8.30 -5.51
N VAL A 40 -16.74 -7.27 -5.53
CA VAL A 40 -16.54 -6.09 -6.39
C VAL A 40 -15.27 -5.33 -6.01
N VAL A 41 -15.04 -5.13 -4.71
CA VAL A 41 -13.83 -4.46 -4.22
C VAL A 41 -12.60 -5.31 -4.49
N GLN A 42 -12.68 -6.62 -4.24
CA GLN A 42 -11.58 -7.53 -4.53
C GLN A 42 -11.21 -7.54 -6.01
N GLN A 43 -12.20 -7.58 -6.90
CA GLN A 43 -11.97 -7.53 -8.35
C GLN A 43 -11.34 -6.19 -8.77
N ALA A 44 -11.81 -5.07 -8.25
CA ALA A 44 -11.25 -3.75 -8.55
C ALA A 44 -9.79 -3.65 -8.08
N VAL A 45 -9.51 -4.08 -6.85
CA VAL A 45 -8.15 -4.13 -6.30
C VAL A 45 -7.27 -5.06 -7.14
N LYS A 46 -7.79 -6.24 -7.50
CA LYS A 46 -7.06 -7.20 -8.34
C LYS A 46 -6.66 -6.61 -9.69
N CYS A 47 -7.54 -5.87 -10.35
CA CYS A 47 -7.20 -5.21 -11.62
C CYS A 47 -6.02 -4.24 -11.46
N ILE A 48 -5.99 -3.44 -10.39
CA ILE A 48 -4.90 -2.52 -10.12
C ILE A 48 -3.61 -3.30 -9.83
N VAL A 49 -3.70 -4.30 -8.97
CA VAL A 49 -2.56 -5.13 -8.58
C VAL A 49 -1.95 -5.86 -9.78
N ASP A 50 -2.78 -6.42 -10.66
CA ASP A 50 -2.33 -7.14 -11.86
C ASP A 50 -1.57 -6.24 -12.85
N GLU A 51 -1.86 -4.95 -12.88
CA GLU A 51 -1.05 -4.00 -13.66
C GLU A 51 0.20 -3.56 -12.91
N MET A 52 0.09 -3.27 -11.63
CA MET A 52 1.21 -2.76 -10.83
C MET A 52 2.32 -3.78 -10.60
N LYS A 53 1.98 -5.07 -10.49
CA LYS A 53 3.00 -6.14 -10.34
C LYS A 53 3.88 -6.35 -11.57
N LYS A 54 3.49 -5.79 -12.72
CA LYS A 54 4.29 -5.81 -13.96
C LYS A 54 5.37 -4.72 -13.98
N LEU A 55 5.34 -3.80 -13.03
CA LEU A 55 6.34 -2.74 -12.94
C LEU A 55 7.73 -3.32 -12.66
N ASN A 56 8.73 -2.70 -13.26
CA ASN A 56 10.13 -3.03 -13.04
C ASN A 56 10.82 -1.83 -12.37
N PRO A 57 10.88 -1.77 -11.03
CA PRO A 57 11.49 -0.65 -10.33
C PRO A 57 12.98 -0.55 -10.66
N THR A 58 13.43 0.65 -10.97
CA THR A 58 14.80 0.90 -11.38
C THR A 58 15.42 2.00 -10.52
N HIS A 59 16.63 1.73 -10.01
CA HIS A 59 17.40 2.72 -9.28
C HIS A 59 18.05 3.69 -10.28
N VAL A 60 17.71 4.98 -10.16
CA VAL A 60 18.21 6.02 -11.06
C VAL A 60 18.93 7.13 -10.29
N ARG A 61 19.90 7.76 -10.96
CA ARG A 61 20.52 9.01 -10.53
C ARG A 61 20.26 10.07 -11.60
N TYR A 62 19.95 11.27 -11.18
CA TYR A 62 19.80 12.40 -12.09
C TYR A 62 21.18 12.99 -12.41
N ILE A 63 21.53 13.01 -13.69
CA ILE A 63 22.74 13.64 -14.22
C ILE A 63 22.26 14.66 -15.26
N ASN A 64 22.53 15.96 -15.03
CA ASN A 64 22.03 17.04 -15.89
C ASN A 64 20.52 17.01 -16.12
N ASN A 65 19.76 16.67 -15.09
CA ASN A 65 18.30 16.52 -15.11
C ASN A 65 17.77 15.27 -15.84
N ASP A 66 18.62 14.40 -16.35
CA ASP A 66 18.24 13.15 -17.00
C ASP A 66 18.37 11.98 -16.02
N PRO A 67 17.35 11.08 -15.91
CA PRO A 67 17.41 9.90 -15.06
C PRO A 67 18.31 8.82 -15.71
N VAL A 68 19.42 8.52 -15.08
CA VAL A 68 20.37 7.49 -15.55
C VAL A 68 20.29 6.28 -14.61
N PRO A 69 20.02 5.06 -15.13
CA PRO A 69 20.00 3.84 -14.33
C PRO A 69 21.37 3.56 -13.70
N ILE A 70 21.36 3.20 -12.41
CA ILE A 70 22.56 2.86 -11.66
C ILE A 70 22.51 1.38 -11.27
N LYS A 71 23.60 0.67 -11.49
CA LYS A 71 23.82 -0.68 -10.95
C LYS A 71 24.33 -0.59 -9.52
N GLY A 72 24.02 -1.58 -8.71
CA GLY A 72 24.51 -1.71 -7.34
C GLY A 72 23.48 -2.34 -6.42
N ASN A 73 23.80 -2.45 -5.14
CA ASN A 73 23.02 -3.15 -4.14
C ASN A 73 21.52 -2.76 -4.11
N VAL A 74 21.20 -1.48 -4.29
CA VAL A 74 19.79 -1.04 -4.33
C VAL A 74 19.07 -1.59 -5.56
N GLN A 75 19.72 -1.60 -6.73
CA GLN A 75 19.13 -2.20 -7.93
C GLN A 75 19.00 -3.71 -7.80
N ASP A 76 19.98 -4.36 -7.19
CA ASP A 76 19.98 -5.81 -7.00
C ASP A 76 18.81 -6.24 -6.11
N ILE A 77 18.56 -5.51 -5.01
CA ILE A 77 17.47 -5.80 -4.10
C ILE A 77 16.09 -5.42 -4.66
N LEU A 78 16.01 -4.45 -5.56
CA LEU A 78 14.78 -4.14 -6.29
C LEU A 78 14.44 -5.23 -7.30
N SER A 79 15.45 -5.86 -7.89
CA SER A 79 15.27 -6.95 -8.84
C SER A 79 15.04 -8.31 -8.16
N ASN A 80 15.56 -8.50 -6.95
CA ASN A 80 15.43 -9.71 -6.14
C ASN A 80 15.19 -9.31 -4.68
N PRO A 81 13.95 -9.00 -4.29
CA PRO A 81 13.67 -8.43 -2.97
C PRO A 81 14.03 -9.36 -1.81
N ASN A 82 13.86 -10.65 -1.97
CA ASN A 82 14.23 -11.67 -0.97
C ASN A 82 14.25 -13.07 -1.60
N GLN A 83 14.65 -14.06 -0.81
CA GLN A 83 14.75 -15.45 -1.27
C GLN A 83 13.38 -16.15 -1.46
N LEU A 84 12.30 -15.57 -0.95
CA LEU A 84 10.96 -16.16 -0.92
C LEU A 84 10.04 -15.62 -2.01
N MET A 85 10.37 -14.46 -2.59
CA MET A 85 9.49 -13.73 -3.50
C MET A 85 10.27 -13.12 -4.65
N THR A 86 9.69 -13.21 -5.83
CA THR A 86 10.11 -12.43 -6.99
C THR A 86 9.70 -10.96 -6.82
N THR A 87 10.25 -10.06 -7.62
CA THR A 87 9.83 -8.64 -7.64
C THR A 87 8.34 -8.48 -7.89
N SER A 88 7.78 -9.29 -8.80
CA SER A 88 6.35 -9.27 -9.11
C SER A 88 5.49 -9.65 -7.90
N GLU A 89 5.84 -10.73 -7.20
CA GLU A 89 5.13 -11.18 -5.99
C GLU A 89 5.28 -10.19 -4.83
N PHE A 90 6.46 -9.59 -4.69
CA PHE A 90 6.72 -8.55 -3.70
C PHE A 90 5.85 -7.32 -3.94
N LEU A 91 5.77 -6.85 -5.19
CA LEU A 91 4.91 -5.73 -5.58
C LEU A 91 3.45 -6.08 -5.39
N GLU A 92 3.01 -7.24 -5.86
CA GLU A 92 1.65 -7.72 -5.68
C GLU A 92 1.23 -7.67 -4.22
N LYS A 93 2.00 -8.28 -3.33
CA LYS A 93 1.71 -8.33 -1.90
C LYS A 93 1.70 -6.94 -1.25
N THR A 94 2.68 -6.11 -1.60
CA THR A 94 2.78 -4.75 -1.06
C THR A 94 1.59 -3.88 -1.47
N ILE A 95 1.17 -3.97 -2.73
CA ILE A 95 0.07 -3.18 -3.27
C ILE A 95 -1.27 -3.66 -2.72
N TRP A 96 -1.47 -4.98 -2.57
CA TRP A 96 -2.63 -5.51 -1.88
C TRP A 96 -2.77 -4.92 -0.47
N MET A 97 -1.69 -4.93 0.32
CA MET A 97 -1.70 -4.35 1.66
C MET A 97 -2.00 -2.85 1.64
N LEU A 98 -1.37 -2.12 0.72
CA LEU A 98 -1.57 -0.68 0.60
C LEU A 98 -3.01 -0.31 0.26
N LEU A 99 -3.64 -1.01 -0.68
CA LEU A 99 -5.00 -0.72 -1.13
C LEU A 99 -6.05 -1.15 -0.12
N LEU A 100 -5.83 -2.25 0.61
CA LEU A 100 -6.80 -2.74 1.58
C LEU A 100 -6.66 -2.07 2.95
N ASN A 101 -5.43 -1.79 3.39
CA ASN A 101 -5.16 -1.26 4.73
C ASN A 101 -4.77 0.22 4.72
N TYR A 102 -4.69 0.86 3.54
CA TYR A 102 -4.15 2.22 3.34
C TYR A 102 -2.69 2.39 3.80
N ASN A 103 -2.06 1.31 4.21
CA ASN A 103 -0.68 1.25 4.66
C ASN A 103 -0.03 -0.05 4.20
N ALA A 104 1.24 0.02 3.86
CA ALA A 104 2.08 -1.14 3.62
C ALA A 104 3.46 -0.86 4.24
N PHE A 105 3.96 -1.78 5.03
CA PHE A 105 5.28 -1.66 5.63
C PHE A 105 6.24 -2.60 4.92
N ILE A 106 7.44 -2.08 4.65
CA ILE A 106 8.54 -2.86 4.08
C ILE A 106 9.69 -2.79 5.07
N ILE A 107 10.10 -3.95 5.58
CA ILE A 107 11.26 -4.05 6.48
C ILE A 107 12.47 -4.46 5.66
N PRO A 108 13.50 -3.61 5.57
CA PRO A 108 14.78 -3.99 5.00
C PRO A 108 15.62 -4.74 6.04
N THR A 109 16.25 -5.83 5.62
CA THR A 109 17.39 -6.40 6.34
C THR A 109 18.67 -5.90 5.71
N TYR A 110 19.66 -5.59 6.53
CA TYR A 110 20.95 -5.09 6.09
C TYR A 110 22.03 -5.46 7.08
N TYR A 111 23.27 -5.47 6.63
CA TYR A 111 24.44 -5.47 7.47
C TYR A 111 25.26 -4.20 7.24
N THR A 112 25.94 -3.77 8.28
CA THR A 112 26.83 -2.60 8.23
C THR A 112 28.27 -3.04 8.15
N TRP A 113 29.06 -2.29 7.41
CA TRP A 113 30.52 -2.44 7.36
C TRP A 113 31.18 -1.08 7.30
N VAL A 114 32.38 -1.01 7.81
CA VAL A 114 33.18 0.22 7.77
C VAL A 114 34.11 0.15 6.56
N ASP A 115 34.09 1.18 5.75
CA ASP A 115 34.98 1.31 4.61
C ASP A 115 36.41 1.64 5.15
N ASP A 116 37.34 0.72 4.97
CA ASP A 116 38.71 0.85 5.49
C ASP A 116 39.45 2.08 4.96
N LYS A 117 39.06 2.63 3.82
CA LYS A 117 39.69 3.80 3.19
C LYS A 117 39.16 5.12 3.69
N THR A 118 37.85 5.18 3.98
CA THR A 118 37.17 6.42 4.35
C THR A 118 36.76 6.49 5.80
N GLY A 119 36.77 5.35 6.51
CA GLY A 119 36.23 5.22 7.86
C GLY A 119 34.70 5.38 7.92
N ALA A 120 34.02 5.48 6.78
CA ALA A 120 32.58 5.68 6.73
C ALA A 120 31.82 4.36 6.92
N GLU A 121 30.82 4.37 7.78
CA GLU A 121 29.89 3.26 7.91
C GLU A 121 28.98 3.19 6.68
N ARG A 122 28.92 2.02 6.07
CA ARG A 122 28.08 1.75 4.91
C ARG A 122 27.11 0.62 5.23
N ARG A 123 25.92 0.69 4.61
CA ARG A 123 24.90 -0.35 4.72
C ARG A 123 24.80 -1.12 3.41
N TYR A 124 24.76 -2.43 3.52
CA TYR A 124 24.45 -3.32 2.42
C TYR A 124 23.11 -3.98 2.72
N TYR A 125 22.13 -3.72 1.87
CA TYR A 125 20.80 -4.29 2.00
C TYR A 125 20.78 -5.71 1.45
N ASP A 126 20.26 -6.64 2.23
CA ASP A 126 20.22 -8.07 1.93
C ASP A 126 18.83 -8.52 1.47
N ALA A 127 17.76 -8.06 2.12
CA ALA A 127 16.42 -8.39 1.71
C ALA A 127 15.39 -7.31 2.08
N LEU A 128 14.21 -7.35 1.41
CA LEU A 128 13.03 -6.55 1.69
C LEU A 128 11.85 -7.48 1.99
N TYR A 129 11.18 -7.29 3.13
CA TYR A 129 10.02 -8.07 3.53
C TYR A 129 8.79 -7.18 3.69
N PRO A 130 7.72 -7.42 2.90
CA PRO A 130 6.47 -6.72 3.10
C PRO A 130 5.74 -7.30 4.32
N ILE A 131 5.31 -6.43 5.23
CA ILE A 131 4.63 -6.80 6.48
C ILE A 131 3.22 -6.22 6.47
N ASN A 132 2.26 -7.07 6.88
CA ASN A 132 0.88 -6.64 7.01
C ASN A 132 0.74 -5.68 8.21
N PRO A 133 0.19 -4.48 8.02
CA PRO A 133 -0.21 -3.64 9.13
C PRO A 133 -1.43 -4.28 9.81
N THR A 134 -1.24 -4.90 10.95
CA THR A 134 -2.32 -5.42 11.81
C THR A 134 -2.79 -4.34 12.77
#